data_50f842d0322ce09882fdd7f5732e7bd1
#
_entry.id   50f842d0322ce09882fdd7f5732e7bd1
#
_cell.length_a   1.000
_cell.length_b   1.000
_cell.length_c   1.000
_cell.angle_alpha   90.00
_cell.angle_beta   90.00
_cell.angle_gamma   90.00
#
_symmetry.space_group_name_H-M   'P 1'
#
loop_
_entity.id
_entity.type
_entity.pdbx_description
1 polymer ?
#
loop_
_entity_poly.entity_id
_entity_poly.type
_entity_poly.pdbx_seq_one_letter_code
_entity_poly.pdbx_strand_id
1 'polypeptide(L)'
;MNQVLRNLVSAILLVVALSSFVSRLSSRREIPAQLQPFGSEQLLFQVHAKGDQIYACQEDAGKFAWVLKAPDAKLFNKDGKLFGKHLAGPTWEASDGSRVAGKVAASVDCKDPRSIPWLLVDVVSHERSGVLSHVATIQGLYTRGGVAPIFGCNGSHVSREVRVLIRRLAFLGAEIVNASHQ
;
A
#
# COMPACT_ATOMS: atom_id res chain seq x y z
N MET A 1 44.44 38.97 -4.16
CA MET A 1 43.75 37.87 -3.46
C MET A 1 44.56 36.63 -3.74
N ASN A 2 45.21 36.08 -2.72
CA ASN A 2 46.24 35.05 -2.87
C ASN A 2 45.66 33.71 -3.37
N GLN A 3 46.42 33.01 -4.22
CA GLN A 3 46.07 31.70 -4.82
C GLN A 3 45.57 30.70 -3.73
N VAL A 4 46.18 30.73 -2.53
CA VAL A 4 45.82 29.93 -1.38
C VAL A 4 44.36 30.21 -0.91
N LEU A 5 43.95 31.47 -0.88
CA LEU A 5 42.60 31.85 -0.46
C LEU A 5 41.52 31.41 -1.48
N ARG A 6 41.83 31.46 -2.78
CA ARG A 6 40.95 30.95 -3.84
C ARG A 6 40.76 29.46 -3.77
N ASN A 7 41.83 28.69 -3.47
CA ASN A 7 41.76 27.25 -3.36
C ASN A 7 41.00 26.81 -2.09
N LEU A 8 41.13 27.54 -0.98
CA LEU A 8 40.35 27.30 0.26
C LEU A 8 38.84 27.57 0.04
N VAL A 9 38.49 28.65 -0.61
CA VAL A 9 37.08 28.98 -0.90
C VAL A 9 36.46 27.94 -1.86
N SER A 10 37.19 27.47 -2.87
CA SER A 10 36.74 26.43 -3.79
C SER A 10 36.54 25.08 -3.07
N ALA A 11 37.44 24.70 -2.15
CA ALA A 11 37.33 23.49 -1.39
C ALA A 11 36.11 23.51 -0.41
N ILE A 12 35.85 24.62 0.25
CA ILE A 12 34.71 24.82 1.13
C ILE A 12 33.39 24.74 0.36
N LEU A 13 33.31 25.38 -0.82
CA LEU A 13 32.11 25.30 -1.66
C LEU A 13 31.82 23.88 -2.16
N LEU A 14 32.87 23.10 -2.45
CA LEU A 14 32.71 21.70 -2.89
C LEU A 14 32.17 20.82 -1.74
N VAL A 15 32.68 21.00 -0.52
CA VAL A 15 32.24 20.25 0.66
C VAL A 15 30.79 20.56 1.03
N VAL A 16 30.37 21.83 0.92
CA VAL A 16 28.98 22.24 1.20
C VAL A 16 28.04 21.69 0.13
N ALA A 17 28.44 21.62 -1.14
CA ALA A 17 27.65 21.03 -2.20
C ALA A 17 27.46 19.51 -2.03
N LEU A 18 28.50 18.78 -1.60
CA LEU A 18 28.40 17.34 -1.33
C LEU A 18 27.48 17.05 -0.14
N SER A 19 27.56 17.82 0.94
CA SER A 19 26.70 17.61 2.13
C SER A 19 25.24 17.87 1.82
N SER A 20 24.91 18.82 0.94
CA SER A 20 23.54 19.09 0.51
C SER A 20 22.95 18.00 -0.39
N PHE A 21 23.81 17.28 -1.12
CA PHE A 21 23.37 16.18 -2.00
C PHE A 21 23.02 14.91 -1.19
N VAL A 22 23.79 14.61 -0.15
CA VAL A 22 23.53 13.44 0.73
C VAL A 22 22.23 13.57 1.50
N SER A 23 21.83 14.80 1.89
CA SER A 23 20.58 15.03 2.66
C SER A 23 19.29 14.85 1.83
N ARG A 24 19.36 14.78 0.51
CA ARG A 24 18.18 14.56 -0.36
C ARG A 24 17.87 13.09 -0.63
N LEU A 25 18.71 12.16 -0.22
CA LEU A 25 18.55 10.72 -0.48
C LEU A 25 17.72 9.96 0.56
N SER A 26 17.22 10.60 1.60
CA SER A 26 16.60 9.89 2.74
C SER A 26 15.18 10.31 3.06
N SER A 27 14.27 10.31 2.07
CA SER A 27 12.84 10.45 2.32
C SER A 27 12.01 9.26 1.79
N ARG A 28 12.60 8.06 1.71
CA ARG A 28 11.80 6.86 1.65
C ARG A 28 11.16 6.69 3.03
N ARG A 29 9.84 6.78 3.09
CA ARG A 29 9.11 6.38 4.31
C ARG A 29 9.45 4.94 4.58
N GLU A 30 10.15 4.72 5.68
CA GLU A 30 10.54 3.38 6.12
C GLU A 30 9.28 2.55 6.38
N ILE A 31 9.26 1.33 5.84
CA ILE A 31 8.16 0.39 6.09
C ILE A 31 8.36 -0.16 7.49
N PRO A 32 7.36 -0.04 8.40
CA PRO A 32 7.44 -0.60 9.74
C PRO A 32 7.81 -2.08 9.74
N ALA A 33 8.62 -2.51 10.72
CA ALA A 33 9.08 -3.89 10.81
C ALA A 33 7.92 -4.91 10.86
N GLN A 34 6.79 -4.53 11.47
CA GLN A 34 5.58 -5.38 11.55
C GLN A 34 4.95 -5.66 10.18
N LEU A 35 5.24 -4.84 9.17
CA LEU A 35 4.73 -4.99 7.80
C LEU A 35 5.77 -5.58 6.85
N GLN A 36 6.95 -5.96 7.37
CA GLN A 36 7.94 -6.66 6.58
C GLN A 36 7.62 -8.16 6.60
N PRO A 37 7.56 -8.80 5.45
CA PRO A 37 7.34 -10.22 5.36
C PRO A 37 8.46 -11.03 6.04
N PHE A 38 8.15 -12.25 6.46
CA PHE A 38 9.14 -13.14 7.06
C PHE A 38 9.97 -13.84 5.98
N GLY A 39 11.31 -13.73 6.07
CA GLY A 39 12.24 -14.41 5.19
C GLY A 39 12.79 -13.53 4.07
N SER A 40 13.54 -14.15 3.15
CA SER A 40 14.03 -13.48 1.95
C SER A 40 12.90 -13.43 0.93
N GLU A 41 12.55 -12.24 0.49
CA GLU A 41 11.49 -12.03 -0.48
C GLU A 41 12.00 -11.39 -1.76
N GLN A 42 11.42 -11.81 -2.87
CA GLN A 42 11.59 -11.18 -4.16
C GLN A 42 10.33 -10.40 -4.54
N LEU A 43 10.47 -9.11 -4.80
CA LEU A 43 9.37 -8.29 -5.30
C LEU A 43 8.98 -8.73 -6.72
N LEU A 44 7.74 -9.18 -6.88
CA LEU A 44 7.18 -9.59 -8.18
C LEU A 44 6.47 -8.45 -8.89
N PHE A 45 5.73 -7.61 -8.15
CA PHE A 45 5.05 -6.47 -8.74
C PHE A 45 4.87 -5.30 -7.77
N GLN A 46 4.74 -4.13 -8.34
CA GLN A 46 4.30 -2.92 -7.66
C GLN A 46 3.23 -2.23 -8.50
N VAL A 47 2.09 -1.94 -7.88
CA VAL A 47 0.95 -1.31 -8.55
C VAL A 47 0.36 -0.20 -7.69
N HIS A 48 -0.36 0.73 -8.33
CA HIS A 48 -1.11 1.78 -7.66
C HIS A 48 -2.60 1.52 -7.80
N ALA A 49 -3.34 1.62 -6.71
CA ALA A 49 -4.79 1.49 -6.71
C ALA A 49 -5.47 2.85 -6.94
N LYS A 50 -6.54 2.83 -7.76
CA LYS A 50 -7.49 3.93 -7.95
C LYS A 50 -8.90 3.39 -7.80
N GLY A 51 -9.65 3.88 -6.83
CA GLY A 51 -11.00 3.42 -6.54
C GLY A 51 -11.44 3.79 -5.13
N ASP A 52 -12.35 3.02 -4.58
CA ASP A 52 -13.04 3.35 -3.35
C ASP A 52 -12.97 2.20 -2.33
N GLN A 53 -13.14 2.55 -1.04
CA GLN A 53 -13.65 1.65 -0.02
C GLN A 53 -15.17 1.81 0.04
N ILE A 54 -15.89 0.70 -0.01
CA ILE A 54 -17.35 0.66 0.12
C ILE A 54 -17.68 0.28 1.54
N TYR A 55 -18.44 1.11 2.22
CA TYR A 55 -18.92 0.86 3.57
C TYR A 55 -20.44 0.72 3.55
N ALA A 56 -20.97 -0.23 4.34
CA ALA A 56 -22.40 -0.37 4.59
C ALA A 56 -22.72 0.11 6.01
N CYS A 57 -23.81 0.85 6.17
CA CYS A 57 -24.34 1.17 7.49
C CYS A 57 -24.95 -0.07 8.09
N GLN A 58 -24.43 -0.52 9.24
CA GLN A 58 -24.88 -1.68 9.96
C GLN A 58 -25.31 -1.31 11.38
N GLU A 59 -26.25 -2.07 11.89
CA GLU A 59 -26.66 -2.04 13.28
C GLU A 59 -26.16 -3.29 13.98
N ASP A 60 -25.52 -3.11 15.13
CA ASP A 60 -25.13 -4.19 16.03
C ASP A 60 -25.44 -3.77 17.48
N ALA A 61 -26.29 -4.54 18.17
CA ALA A 61 -26.70 -4.30 19.54
C ALA A 61 -27.15 -2.83 19.82
N GLY A 62 -27.93 -2.25 18.91
CA GLY A 62 -28.43 -0.87 19.01
C GLY A 62 -27.42 0.21 18.67
N LYS A 63 -26.21 -0.15 18.21
CA LYS A 63 -25.18 0.78 17.75
C LYS A 63 -25.10 0.76 16.22
N PHE A 64 -25.00 1.96 15.63
CA PHE A 64 -24.90 2.13 14.20
C PHE A 64 -23.48 2.50 13.81
N ALA A 65 -22.90 1.80 12.82
CA ALA A 65 -21.58 2.07 12.31
C ALA A 65 -21.47 1.80 10.81
N TRP A 66 -20.58 2.54 10.15
CA TRP A 66 -20.14 2.23 8.80
C TRP A 66 -19.12 1.08 8.86
N VAL A 67 -19.50 -0.09 8.34
CA VAL A 67 -18.66 -1.29 8.31
C VAL A 67 -18.12 -1.49 6.90
N LEU A 68 -16.83 -1.77 6.77
CA LEU A 68 -16.21 -2.04 5.48
C LEU A 68 -16.86 -3.27 4.85
N LYS A 69 -17.44 -3.09 3.66
CA LYS A 69 -18.03 -4.13 2.85
C LYS A 69 -17.04 -4.70 1.85
N ALA A 70 -16.36 -3.82 1.11
CA ALA A 70 -15.41 -4.20 0.07
C ALA A 70 -14.56 -3.03 -0.39
N PRO A 71 -13.31 -3.26 -0.83
CA PRO A 71 -12.66 -2.38 -1.78
C PRO A 71 -13.24 -2.59 -3.19
N ASP A 72 -13.20 -1.52 -4.00
CA ASP A 72 -13.48 -1.56 -5.43
C ASP A 72 -12.47 -0.64 -6.11
N ALA A 73 -11.34 -1.22 -6.55
CA ALA A 73 -10.26 -0.44 -7.10
C ALA A 73 -9.63 -1.11 -8.34
N LYS A 74 -9.28 -0.29 -9.32
CA LYS A 74 -8.43 -0.67 -10.45
C LYS A 74 -6.96 -0.52 -10.03
N LEU A 75 -6.13 -1.43 -10.50
CA LEU A 75 -4.70 -1.49 -10.24
C LEU A 75 -3.95 -1.11 -11.51
N PHE A 76 -2.96 -0.24 -11.37
CA PHE A 76 -2.14 0.24 -12.48
C PHE A 76 -0.66 0.05 -12.16
N ASN A 77 0.11 -0.41 -13.13
CA ASN A 77 1.55 -0.50 -13.02
C ASN A 77 2.22 0.89 -13.07
N LYS A 78 3.56 0.93 -12.94
CA LYS A 78 4.35 2.19 -12.99
C LYS A 78 4.17 2.98 -14.30
N ASP A 79 3.84 2.30 -15.41
CA ASP A 79 3.65 2.90 -16.73
C ASP A 79 2.20 3.38 -16.95
N GLY A 80 1.35 3.26 -15.92
CA GLY A 80 -0.07 3.63 -15.97
C GLY A 80 -0.97 2.65 -16.73
N LYS A 81 -0.45 1.46 -17.10
CA LYS A 81 -1.22 0.40 -17.73
C LYS A 81 -2.03 -0.34 -16.69
N LEU A 82 -3.25 -0.74 -17.06
CA LEU A 82 -4.11 -1.57 -16.20
C LEU A 82 -3.43 -2.91 -15.91
N PHE A 83 -3.19 -3.18 -14.63
CA PHE A 83 -2.66 -4.43 -14.14
C PHE A 83 -3.78 -5.40 -13.71
N GLY A 84 -4.86 -4.87 -13.12
CA GLY A 84 -5.93 -5.69 -12.59
C GLY A 84 -6.90 -4.91 -11.68
N LYS A 85 -7.47 -5.61 -10.71
CA LYS A 85 -8.47 -5.09 -9.76
C LYS A 85 -8.17 -5.57 -8.34
N HIS A 86 -8.62 -4.78 -7.35
CA HIS A 86 -8.67 -5.17 -5.95
C HIS A 86 -10.13 -5.18 -5.50
N LEU A 87 -10.58 -6.30 -4.98
CA LEU A 87 -11.97 -6.64 -4.73
C LEU A 87 -12.16 -7.12 -3.29
N ALA A 88 -13.41 -7.42 -2.94
CA ALA A 88 -13.79 -7.97 -1.63
C ALA A 88 -13.00 -9.23 -1.25
N GLY A 89 -12.80 -9.44 0.05
CA GLY A 89 -12.34 -10.65 0.65
C GLY A 89 -10.88 -10.89 0.98
N PRO A 90 -9.97 -9.92 1.15
CA PRO A 90 -9.32 -9.10 0.17
C PRO A 90 -8.78 -9.95 -1.00
N THR A 91 -9.18 -9.60 -2.21
CA THR A 91 -8.84 -10.33 -3.43
C THR A 91 -8.17 -9.41 -4.45
N TRP A 92 -7.15 -9.93 -5.14
CA TRP A 92 -6.50 -9.27 -6.28
C TRP A 92 -6.66 -10.16 -7.51
N GLU A 93 -7.13 -9.56 -8.61
CA GLU A 93 -7.31 -10.23 -9.90
C GLU A 93 -6.51 -9.47 -10.95
N ALA A 94 -5.55 -10.11 -11.57
CA ALA A 94 -4.76 -9.53 -12.65
C ALA A 94 -5.50 -9.58 -14.00
N SER A 95 -5.04 -8.77 -14.96
CA SER A 95 -5.68 -8.71 -16.30
C SER A 95 -5.52 -10.00 -17.12
N ASP A 96 -4.59 -10.87 -16.75
CA ASP A 96 -4.43 -12.22 -17.34
C ASP A 96 -5.40 -13.24 -16.74
N GLY A 97 -6.22 -12.85 -15.78
CA GLY A 97 -7.22 -13.67 -15.10
C GLY A 97 -6.68 -14.44 -13.90
N SER A 98 -5.36 -14.40 -13.62
CA SER A 98 -4.83 -14.95 -12.37
C SER A 98 -5.36 -14.16 -11.16
N ARG A 99 -5.62 -14.88 -10.06
CA ARG A 99 -6.25 -14.30 -8.87
C ARG A 99 -5.62 -14.85 -7.61
N VAL A 100 -5.54 -14.00 -6.59
CA VAL A 100 -5.15 -14.40 -5.23
C VAL A 100 -6.13 -13.82 -4.22
N ALA A 101 -6.42 -14.58 -3.18
CA ALA A 101 -7.10 -14.08 -1.98
C ALA A 101 -6.13 -14.12 -0.80
N GLY A 102 -6.29 -13.16 0.11
CA GLY A 102 -5.40 -13.00 1.24
C GLY A 102 -6.10 -12.91 2.57
N LYS A 103 -5.29 -12.97 3.61
CA LYS A 103 -5.68 -12.72 5.01
C LYS A 103 -4.73 -11.68 5.59
N VAL A 104 -5.27 -10.66 6.25
CA VAL A 104 -4.45 -9.65 6.93
C VAL A 104 -3.63 -10.31 8.04
N ALA A 105 -2.31 -10.25 7.91
CA ALA A 105 -1.33 -10.75 8.87
C ALA A 105 -0.93 -9.67 9.87
N ALA A 106 -0.76 -8.41 9.39
CA ALA A 106 -0.43 -7.28 10.24
C ALA A 106 -1.03 -5.98 9.72
N SER A 107 -1.22 -5.02 10.63
CA SER A 107 -1.77 -3.70 10.33
C SER A 107 -1.04 -2.64 11.14
N VAL A 108 -0.73 -1.50 10.52
CA VAL A 108 -0.15 -0.33 11.17
C VAL A 108 -0.93 0.92 10.78
N ASP A 109 -1.43 1.64 11.77
CA ASP A 109 -2.19 2.86 11.58
C ASP A 109 -1.35 3.97 10.95
N CYS A 110 -1.97 4.75 10.08
CA CYS A 110 -1.35 5.92 9.50
C CYS A 110 -1.31 7.07 10.50
N LYS A 111 -0.27 7.92 10.40
CA LYS A 111 -0.23 9.19 11.16
C LYS A 111 -1.37 10.14 10.78
N ASP A 112 -1.85 10.09 9.54
CA ASP A 112 -3.06 10.81 9.11
C ASP A 112 -4.29 9.93 9.40
N PRO A 113 -5.15 10.30 10.36
CA PRO A 113 -6.31 9.50 10.77
C PRO A 113 -7.39 9.39 9.67
N ARG A 114 -7.26 10.16 8.58
CA ARG A 114 -8.14 10.06 7.40
C ARG A 114 -7.67 9.02 6.39
N SER A 115 -6.59 8.32 6.69
CA SER A 115 -6.01 7.30 5.82
C SER A 115 -6.18 5.92 6.42
N ILE A 116 -6.66 4.97 5.60
CA ILE A 116 -6.73 3.55 6.01
C ILE A 116 -5.35 3.03 6.40
N PRO A 117 -5.27 2.06 7.32
CA PRO A 117 -4.01 1.47 7.78
C PRO A 117 -3.15 0.91 6.63
N TRP A 118 -1.86 0.82 6.87
CA TRP A 118 -0.97 0.00 6.07
C TRP A 118 -1.11 -1.45 6.49
N LEU A 119 -1.03 -2.37 5.54
CA LEU A 119 -1.29 -3.79 5.78
C LEU A 119 -0.16 -4.66 5.24
N LEU A 120 0.10 -5.75 5.95
CA LEU A 120 0.71 -6.96 5.41
C LEU A 120 -0.38 -8.01 5.29
N VAL A 121 -0.46 -8.66 4.14
CA VAL A 121 -1.46 -9.67 3.81
C VAL A 121 -0.75 -10.93 3.36
N ASP A 122 -1.01 -12.06 4.02
CA ASP A 122 -0.60 -13.38 3.55
C ASP A 122 -1.57 -13.85 2.47
N VAL A 123 -1.04 -14.35 1.36
CA VAL A 123 -1.85 -14.99 0.33
C VAL A 123 -2.22 -16.39 0.80
N VAL A 124 -3.51 -16.67 0.82
CA VAL A 124 -4.06 -17.95 1.32
C VAL A 124 -4.66 -18.81 0.21
N SER A 125 -4.88 -18.26 -0.98
CA SER A 125 -5.32 -19.03 -2.15
C SER A 125 -4.89 -18.40 -3.46
N HIS A 126 -4.67 -19.25 -4.45
CA HIS A 126 -4.38 -18.88 -5.84
C HIS A 126 -5.41 -19.53 -6.76
N GLU A 127 -5.89 -18.77 -7.74
CA GLU A 127 -6.77 -19.24 -8.79
C GLU A 127 -6.20 -18.85 -10.14
N ARG A 128 -6.15 -19.79 -11.06
CA ARG A 128 -5.60 -19.68 -12.42
C ARG A 128 -4.11 -19.31 -12.44
N SER A 129 -3.38 -19.90 -13.36
CA SER A 129 -1.98 -19.57 -13.58
C SER A 129 -1.83 -18.21 -14.25
N GLY A 130 -0.79 -17.44 -13.87
CA GLY A 130 -0.48 -16.14 -14.42
C GLY A 130 0.45 -15.34 -13.52
N VAL A 131 0.45 -14.03 -13.68
CA VAL A 131 1.39 -13.12 -13.01
C VAL A 131 1.29 -13.16 -11.47
N LEU A 132 0.15 -13.62 -10.92
CA LEU A 132 -0.06 -13.75 -9.48
C LEU A 132 0.24 -15.14 -8.91
N SER A 133 0.66 -16.12 -9.72
CA SER A 133 0.80 -17.52 -9.29
C SER A 133 1.78 -17.76 -8.15
N HIS A 134 2.81 -16.94 -8.04
CA HIS A 134 3.89 -17.08 -7.05
C HIS A 134 3.84 -16.04 -5.94
N VAL A 135 2.81 -15.23 -5.88
CA VAL A 135 2.68 -14.19 -4.84
C VAL A 135 2.36 -14.85 -3.51
N ALA A 136 3.24 -14.70 -2.54
CA ALA A 136 3.05 -15.22 -1.18
C ALA A 136 2.52 -14.15 -0.22
N THR A 137 2.96 -12.89 -0.40
CA THR A 137 2.56 -11.78 0.45
C THR A 137 2.19 -10.56 -0.39
N ILE A 138 1.33 -9.70 0.16
CA ILE A 138 0.98 -8.40 -0.43
C ILE A 138 1.03 -7.33 0.66
N GLN A 139 1.82 -6.30 0.44
CA GLN A 139 1.84 -5.12 1.29
C GLN A 139 0.94 -4.04 0.69
N GLY A 140 0.02 -3.48 1.48
CA GLY A 140 -0.77 -2.30 1.16
C GLY A 140 -0.18 -1.08 1.84
N LEU A 141 0.48 -0.19 1.11
CA LEU A 141 1.31 0.87 1.67
C LEU A 141 0.96 2.26 1.13
N TYR A 142 1.45 3.30 1.81
CA TYR A 142 1.38 4.70 1.39
C TYR A 142 -0.06 5.20 1.18
N THR A 143 -0.99 4.71 1.99
CA THR A 143 -2.41 5.03 1.90
C THR A 143 -2.70 6.51 2.12
N ARG A 144 -3.71 7.02 1.42
CA ARG A 144 -4.36 8.30 1.66
C ARG A 144 -5.85 8.21 1.39
N GLY A 145 -6.66 8.61 2.37
CA GLY A 145 -8.11 8.52 2.29
C GLY A 145 -8.62 7.11 2.57
N GLY A 146 -9.85 6.85 2.22
CA GLY A 146 -10.49 5.54 2.32
C GLY A 146 -11.13 5.23 3.67
N VAL A 147 -10.98 6.07 4.71
CA VAL A 147 -11.56 5.84 6.05
C VAL A 147 -13.06 6.10 6.04
N ALA A 148 -13.82 5.26 6.73
CA ALA A 148 -15.27 5.39 6.90
C ALA A 148 -15.67 6.79 7.41
N PRO A 149 -16.83 7.33 6.98
CA PRO A 149 -17.39 8.54 7.59
C PRO A 149 -17.69 8.30 9.07
N ILE A 150 -17.51 9.33 9.89
CA ILE A 150 -17.84 9.26 11.33
C ILE A 150 -19.32 9.58 11.62
N PHE A 151 -20.06 10.08 10.62
CA PHE A 151 -21.47 10.45 10.72
C PHE A 151 -22.33 9.80 9.62
N GLY A 152 -23.64 9.90 9.75
CA GLY A 152 -24.61 9.53 8.73
C GLY A 152 -25.02 8.05 8.70
N CYS A 153 -24.52 7.22 9.62
CA CYS A 153 -25.08 5.88 9.87
C CYS A 153 -25.96 5.92 11.11
N ASN A 154 -27.24 5.58 10.95
CA ASN A 154 -28.26 5.56 12.00
C ASN A 154 -29.42 4.63 11.57
N GLY A 155 -30.44 4.47 12.38
CA GLY A 155 -31.55 3.54 12.12
C GLY A 155 -32.27 3.74 10.80
N SER A 156 -32.34 4.97 10.28
CA SER A 156 -32.95 5.25 8.96
C SER A 156 -32.02 4.97 7.76
N HIS A 157 -30.77 4.66 8.03
CA HIS A 157 -29.74 4.43 7.00
C HIS A 157 -29.16 3.00 7.01
N VAL A 158 -29.72 2.10 7.81
CA VAL A 158 -29.30 0.68 7.80
C VAL A 158 -29.37 0.12 6.39
N SER A 159 -28.35 -0.63 5.99
CA SER A 159 -28.12 -1.17 4.62
C SER A 159 -27.73 -0.14 3.56
N ARG A 160 -27.70 1.16 3.85
CA ARG A 160 -27.20 2.17 2.93
C ARG A 160 -25.69 2.01 2.76
N GLU A 161 -25.21 2.19 1.54
CA GLU A 161 -23.78 2.15 1.21
C GLU A 161 -23.22 3.54 0.93
N VAL A 162 -21.94 3.74 1.27
CA VAL A 162 -21.15 4.90 0.89
C VAL A 162 -19.84 4.45 0.26
N ARG A 163 -19.37 5.20 -0.71
CA ARG A 163 -18.08 4.98 -1.39
C ARG A 163 -17.12 6.06 -0.94
N VAL A 164 -15.97 5.67 -0.40
CA VAL A 164 -14.96 6.59 0.12
C VAL A 164 -13.69 6.45 -0.69
N LEU A 165 -13.33 7.53 -1.40
CA LEU A 165 -12.22 7.56 -2.32
C LEU A 165 -10.88 7.23 -1.65
N ILE A 166 -10.14 6.28 -2.22
CA ILE A 166 -8.75 6.02 -1.94
C ILE A 166 -7.91 6.94 -2.83
N ARG A 167 -7.32 7.98 -2.26
CA ARG A 167 -6.52 8.98 -2.99
C ARG A 167 -5.12 8.48 -3.34
N ARG A 168 -4.59 7.57 -2.54
CA ARG A 168 -3.29 6.89 -2.73
C ARG A 168 -3.31 5.55 -2.03
N LEU A 169 -2.84 4.52 -2.72
CA LEU A 169 -2.56 3.20 -2.18
C LEU A 169 -1.60 2.51 -3.16
N ALA A 170 -0.52 1.95 -2.66
CA ALA A 170 0.37 1.09 -3.43
C ALA A 170 0.29 -0.33 -2.88
N PHE A 171 0.24 -1.33 -3.76
CA PHE A 171 0.40 -2.73 -3.43
C PHE A 171 1.74 -3.23 -3.96
N LEU A 172 2.48 -3.93 -3.10
CA LEU A 172 3.71 -4.64 -3.43
C LEU A 172 3.43 -6.12 -3.18
N GLY A 173 3.52 -6.94 -4.24
CA GLY A 173 3.39 -8.39 -4.12
C GLY A 173 4.76 -9.03 -4.20
N ALA A 174 5.05 -9.97 -3.30
CA ALA A 174 6.31 -10.65 -3.20
C ALA A 174 6.15 -12.16 -3.11
N GLU A 175 7.18 -12.88 -3.54
CA GLU A 175 7.36 -14.32 -3.42
C GLU A 175 8.38 -14.59 -2.31
N ILE A 176 8.16 -15.66 -1.51
CA ILE A 176 9.15 -16.11 -0.53
C ILE A 176 10.21 -16.93 -1.26
N VAL A 177 11.45 -16.45 -1.27
CA VAL A 177 12.60 -17.17 -1.81
C VAL A 177 13.24 -17.97 -0.68
N ASN A 178 13.07 -19.30 -0.70
CA ASN A 178 13.79 -20.16 0.23
C ASN A 178 15.29 -20.10 -0.11
N ALA A 179 16.11 -19.76 0.87
CA ALA A 179 17.57 -19.74 0.77
C ALA A 179 18.17 -21.18 0.75
N SER A 180 17.57 -22.07 -0.01
CA SER A 180 18.06 -23.44 -0.20
C SER A 180 18.46 -23.60 -1.65
N HIS A 181 19.75 -23.27 -1.91
CA HIS A 181 20.65 -23.85 -2.92
C HIS A 181 21.82 -22.89 -3.16
N GLN A 182 22.78 -22.89 -2.23
CA GLN A 182 24.19 -22.60 -2.54
C GLN A 182 25.04 -23.78 -2.08
#